data_d1bae73b379dc9f8ac36f9649d0ef815
#
_entry.id   d1bae73b379dc9f8ac36f9649d0ef815
#
_cell.length_a   1.000
_cell.length_b   1.000
_cell.length_c   1.000
_cell.angle_alpha   90.00
_cell.angle_beta   90.00
_cell.angle_gamma   90.00
#
_symmetry.space_group_name_H-M   'P 1'
#
loop_
_entity.id
_entity.type
_entity.pdbx_description
1 polymer ?
#
loop_
_entity_poly.entity_id
_entity_poly.type
_entity_poly.pdbx_seq_one_letter_code
_entity_poly.pdbx_strand_id
1 'polypeptide(L)'
;MPKLARAVQATWLSFDKEKWTLLGKDTDSLSMSLNPSVETKQNVLGETTVEHSGFTPELSVDTYVARTEDAIYEPILDIAMNRKSDEGTIAAYLMEAVLTDEVKNSDVSTLTGKAWIENCVVVPQEYGGDTTGFGIPFNIHMNGGRKEGTVSVTERVPTFTEGTTQGSSGAGGSGTE
;
A
#
# COMPACT_ATOMS: atom_id res chain seq x y z
N MET A 1 6.39 27.63 -1.69
CA MET A 1 6.55 26.34 -0.99
C MET A 1 7.02 25.29 -1.98
N PRO A 2 8.05 24.52 -1.67
CA PRO A 2 8.50 23.45 -2.55
C PRO A 2 7.43 22.35 -2.63
N LYS A 3 7.16 21.86 -3.84
CA LYS A 3 6.28 20.69 -4.05
C LYS A 3 7.08 19.42 -3.80
N LEU A 4 6.46 18.43 -3.17
CA LEU A 4 7.05 17.09 -3.07
C LEU A 4 7.10 16.45 -4.46
N ALA A 5 8.25 15.91 -4.83
CA ALA A 5 8.38 15.15 -6.06
C ALA A 5 7.66 13.80 -5.96
N ARG A 6 7.12 13.30 -7.06
CA ARG A 6 6.48 11.97 -7.10
C ARG A 6 7.43 10.85 -6.64
N ALA A 7 8.72 11.00 -6.91
CA ALA A 7 9.75 10.02 -6.54
C ALA A 7 9.92 9.79 -5.03
N VAL A 8 9.40 10.68 -4.19
CA VAL A 8 9.42 10.47 -2.72
C VAL A 8 8.36 9.48 -2.25
N GLN A 9 7.35 9.19 -3.06
CA GLN A 9 6.36 8.16 -2.76
C GLN A 9 6.74 6.86 -3.43
N ALA A 10 6.83 5.79 -2.67
CA ALA A 10 7.13 4.45 -3.15
C ALA A 10 6.11 3.45 -2.60
N THR A 11 5.79 2.45 -3.42
CA THR A 11 4.78 1.43 -3.09
C THR A 11 5.37 0.06 -3.42
N TRP A 12 5.32 -0.85 -2.46
CA TRP A 12 5.78 -2.23 -2.62
C TRP A 12 4.65 -3.22 -2.32
N LEU A 13 4.68 -4.33 -3.03
CA LEU A 13 3.78 -5.46 -2.82
C LEU A 13 4.59 -6.69 -2.42
N SER A 14 4.06 -7.48 -1.48
CA SER A 14 4.64 -8.75 -1.04
C SER A 14 3.53 -9.75 -0.67
N PHE A 15 3.76 -11.03 -0.95
CA PHE A 15 2.89 -12.11 -0.51
C PHE A 15 3.36 -12.78 0.79
N ASP A 16 4.63 -12.58 1.18
CA ASP A 16 5.27 -13.25 2.32
C ASP A 16 5.82 -12.31 3.41
N LYS A 17 5.76 -10.98 3.19
CA LYS A 17 6.40 -9.91 4.00
C LYS A 17 7.94 -9.92 4.00
N GLU A 18 8.56 -10.83 3.30
CA GLU A 18 10.02 -10.95 3.23
C GLU A 18 10.57 -10.36 1.93
N LYS A 19 9.90 -10.69 0.82
CA LYS A 19 10.31 -10.26 -0.52
C LYS A 19 9.37 -9.19 -1.05
N TRP A 20 9.86 -7.97 -1.11
CA TRP A 20 9.11 -6.81 -1.55
C TRP A 20 9.42 -6.44 -2.99
N THR A 21 8.42 -6.35 -3.82
CA THR A 21 8.53 -5.87 -5.20
C THR A 21 8.04 -4.44 -5.30
N LEU A 22 8.90 -3.55 -5.82
CA LEU A 22 8.54 -2.15 -6.07
C LEU A 22 7.58 -2.06 -7.25
N LEU A 23 6.40 -1.48 -7.02
CA LEU A 23 5.40 -1.22 -8.05
C LEU A 23 5.71 0.07 -8.82
N GLY A 24 5.20 0.16 -10.05
CA GLY A 24 5.29 1.37 -10.86
C GLY A 24 6.51 1.44 -11.79
N LYS A 25 7.25 0.35 -11.98
CA LYS A 25 8.38 0.31 -12.93
C LYS A 25 7.94 0.51 -14.39
N ASP A 26 6.73 0.07 -14.73
CA ASP A 26 6.22 0.01 -16.11
C ASP A 26 5.04 0.95 -16.36
N THR A 27 4.73 1.83 -15.39
CA THR A 27 3.59 2.74 -15.49
C THR A 27 4.00 4.18 -15.22
N ASP A 28 3.39 5.11 -15.95
CA ASP A 28 3.61 6.54 -15.78
C ASP A 28 2.88 7.10 -14.54
N SER A 29 1.84 6.40 -14.06
CA SER A 29 1.07 6.80 -12.89
C SER A 29 0.64 5.60 -12.06
N LEU A 30 0.75 5.75 -10.75
CA LEU A 30 0.27 4.81 -9.75
C LEU A 30 -0.40 5.60 -8.63
N SER A 31 -1.70 5.45 -8.45
CA SER A 31 -2.47 6.25 -7.50
C SER A 31 -3.43 5.39 -6.71
N MET A 32 -3.45 5.58 -5.39
CA MET A 32 -4.41 4.98 -4.49
C MET A 32 -5.72 5.78 -4.53
N SER A 33 -6.81 5.14 -4.89
CA SER A 33 -8.17 5.68 -4.77
C SER A 33 -8.70 5.38 -3.37
N LEU A 34 -9.01 6.41 -2.60
CA LEU A 34 -9.44 6.23 -1.20
C LEU A 34 -10.93 5.87 -1.07
N ASN A 35 -11.74 6.19 -2.10
CA ASN A 35 -13.17 5.89 -2.17
C ASN A 35 -13.91 6.20 -0.84
N PRO A 36 -13.96 7.48 -0.39
CA PRO A 36 -14.58 7.83 0.87
C PRO A 36 -16.09 7.59 0.81
N SER A 37 -16.66 7.02 1.88
CA SER A 37 -18.11 6.88 2.06
C SER A 37 -18.62 8.07 2.87
N VAL A 38 -19.30 9.00 2.22
CA VAL A 38 -19.83 10.22 2.82
C VAL A 38 -21.33 10.29 2.61
N GLU A 39 -22.08 10.41 3.72
CA GLU A 39 -23.53 10.63 3.70
C GLU A 39 -23.88 12.01 4.25
N THR A 40 -24.81 12.68 3.58
CA THR A 40 -25.37 13.94 4.05
C THR A 40 -26.79 13.70 4.53
N LYS A 41 -27.06 13.96 5.80
CA LYS A 41 -28.38 13.84 6.41
C LYS A 41 -28.91 15.22 6.77
N GLN A 42 -30.19 15.46 6.49
CA GLN A 42 -30.88 16.67 6.88
C GLN A 42 -32.00 16.31 7.86
N ASN A 43 -32.06 17.03 8.99
CA ASN A 43 -33.15 16.87 9.95
C ASN A 43 -34.38 17.70 9.55
N VAL A 44 -35.48 17.53 10.28
CA VAL A 44 -36.73 18.23 10.02
C VAL A 44 -36.68 19.76 10.26
N LEU A 45 -35.60 20.24 10.90
CA LEU A 45 -35.33 21.65 11.12
C LEU A 45 -34.50 22.28 10.01
N GLY A 46 -34.12 21.49 9.00
CA GLY A 46 -33.29 21.93 7.88
C GLY A 46 -31.79 21.96 8.18
N GLU A 47 -31.34 21.45 9.34
CA GLU A 47 -29.95 21.35 9.67
C GLU A 47 -29.30 20.16 8.95
N THR A 48 -28.14 20.39 8.37
CA THR A 48 -27.42 19.40 7.59
C THR A 48 -26.23 18.83 8.39
N THR A 49 -26.16 17.52 8.50
CA THR A 49 -25.04 16.80 9.10
C THR A 49 -24.34 15.96 8.03
N VAL A 50 -23.03 16.03 7.96
CA VAL A 50 -22.20 15.20 7.09
C VAL A 50 -21.56 14.10 7.92
N GLU A 51 -21.84 12.85 7.58
CA GLU A 51 -21.24 11.67 8.21
C GLU A 51 -20.26 11.03 7.24
N HIS A 52 -19.06 10.70 7.71
CA HIS A 52 -18.04 9.97 6.97
C HIS A 52 -17.85 8.59 7.59
N SER A 53 -18.25 7.55 6.86
CA SER A 53 -18.28 6.16 7.36
C SER A 53 -16.98 5.40 7.15
N GLY A 54 -15.98 6.02 6.50
CA GLY A 54 -14.68 5.41 6.27
C GLY A 54 -14.23 5.43 4.80
N PHE A 55 -13.17 4.67 4.54
CA PHE A 55 -12.57 4.54 3.21
C PHE A 55 -12.59 3.08 2.76
N THR A 56 -12.72 2.88 1.45
CA THR A 56 -12.51 1.58 0.78
C THR A 56 -11.38 1.73 -0.24
N PRO A 57 -10.11 1.77 0.22
CA PRO A 57 -9.01 2.08 -0.67
C PRO A 57 -8.75 0.97 -1.69
N GLU A 58 -8.42 1.41 -2.91
CA GLU A 58 -8.10 0.54 -4.02
C GLU A 58 -6.92 1.12 -4.82
N LEU A 59 -6.01 0.26 -5.22
CA LEU A 59 -4.89 0.61 -6.09
C LEU A 59 -4.99 -0.20 -7.37
N SER A 60 -5.09 0.48 -8.52
CA SER A 60 -5.03 -0.16 -9.84
C SER A 60 -3.62 -0.14 -10.37
N VAL A 61 -3.12 -1.30 -10.77
CA VAL A 61 -1.84 -1.48 -11.46
C VAL A 61 -2.15 -1.87 -12.90
N ASP A 62 -2.40 -0.85 -13.72
CA ASP A 62 -2.89 -1.02 -15.10
C ASP A 62 -1.83 -1.62 -16.03
N THR A 63 -0.55 -1.42 -15.70
CA THR A 63 0.56 -1.96 -16.47
C THR A 63 1.55 -2.66 -15.54
N TYR A 64 1.56 -3.98 -15.61
CA TYR A 64 2.57 -4.82 -14.98
C TYR A 64 3.12 -5.79 -16.02
N VAL A 65 4.36 -5.57 -16.44
CA VAL A 65 5.09 -6.49 -17.32
C VAL A 65 5.75 -7.55 -16.44
N ALA A 66 5.34 -8.79 -16.64
CA ALA A 66 5.79 -9.91 -15.83
C ALA A 66 7.30 -10.17 -16.01
N ARG A 67 8.02 -10.29 -14.90
CA ARG A 67 9.44 -10.62 -14.83
C ARG A 67 9.65 -11.78 -13.88
N THR A 68 10.38 -12.78 -14.31
CA THR A 68 10.66 -13.97 -13.49
C THR A 68 11.49 -13.67 -12.24
N GLU A 69 12.15 -12.51 -12.20
CA GLU A 69 12.91 -12.02 -11.04
C GLU A 69 12.05 -11.33 -9.97
N ASP A 70 10.84 -10.88 -10.33
CA ASP A 70 9.92 -10.24 -9.40
C ASP A 70 9.27 -11.29 -8.50
N ALA A 71 9.36 -11.12 -7.19
CA ALA A 71 8.81 -12.06 -6.21
C ALA A 71 7.28 -12.20 -6.29
N ILE A 72 6.59 -11.21 -6.85
CA ILE A 72 5.13 -11.22 -7.03
C ILE A 72 4.68 -11.93 -8.31
N TYR A 73 5.60 -12.24 -9.23
CA TYR A 73 5.25 -12.82 -10.53
C TYR A 73 4.54 -14.17 -10.40
N GLU A 74 5.19 -15.13 -9.74
CA GLU A 74 4.64 -16.49 -9.58
C GLU A 74 3.28 -16.51 -8.87
N PRO A 75 3.09 -15.80 -7.74
CA PRO A 75 1.79 -15.73 -7.08
C PRO A 75 0.69 -15.12 -7.97
N ILE A 76 0.96 -14.02 -8.65
CA ILE A 76 -0.02 -13.35 -9.52
C ILE A 76 -0.36 -14.24 -10.72
N LEU A 77 0.63 -14.89 -11.32
CA LEU A 77 0.42 -15.85 -12.41
C LEU A 77 -0.46 -17.03 -11.97
N ASP A 78 -0.19 -17.58 -10.80
CA ASP A 78 -0.96 -18.70 -10.23
C ASP A 78 -2.42 -18.30 -9.98
N ILE A 79 -2.67 -17.11 -9.43
CA ILE A 79 -4.01 -16.57 -9.24
C ILE A 79 -4.72 -16.40 -10.59
N ALA A 80 -4.06 -15.79 -11.58
CA ALA A 80 -4.65 -15.48 -12.88
C ALA A 80 -4.95 -16.75 -13.69
N MET A 81 -3.97 -17.66 -13.82
CA MET A 81 -4.10 -18.85 -14.65
C MET A 81 -5.02 -19.91 -14.06
N ASN A 82 -4.97 -20.11 -12.76
CA ASN A 82 -5.80 -21.08 -12.05
C ASN A 82 -7.12 -20.48 -11.54
N ARG A 83 -7.36 -19.17 -11.76
CA ARG A 83 -8.58 -18.44 -11.36
C ARG A 83 -8.91 -18.63 -9.90
N LYS A 84 -7.88 -18.54 -9.05
CA LYS A 84 -8.02 -18.69 -7.61
C LYS A 84 -8.70 -17.49 -7.00
N SER A 85 -9.60 -17.75 -6.05
CA SER A 85 -10.35 -16.73 -5.33
C SER A 85 -10.38 -16.96 -3.82
N ASP A 86 -9.67 -17.99 -3.35
CA ASP A 86 -9.56 -18.29 -1.93
C ASP A 86 -8.71 -17.25 -1.21
N GLU A 87 -9.19 -16.78 -0.07
CA GLU A 87 -8.57 -15.68 0.69
C GLU A 87 -7.09 -15.95 1.02
N GLY A 88 -6.73 -17.18 1.31
CA GLY A 88 -5.35 -17.55 1.62
C GLY A 88 -4.37 -17.39 0.44
N THR A 89 -4.86 -17.53 -0.81
CA THR A 89 -4.02 -17.42 -2.01
C THR A 89 -3.91 -16.00 -2.53
N ILE A 90 -5.02 -15.24 -2.47
CA ILE A 90 -5.05 -13.86 -3.00
C ILE A 90 -4.58 -12.81 -1.98
N ALA A 91 -4.40 -13.20 -0.72
CA ALA A 91 -3.93 -12.31 0.34
C ALA A 91 -2.48 -11.89 0.13
N ALA A 92 -2.23 -10.62 0.30
CA ALA A 92 -0.92 -10.00 0.17
C ALA A 92 -0.76 -8.82 1.15
N TYR A 93 0.38 -8.16 1.09
CA TYR A 93 0.71 -7.01 1.93
C TYR A 93 1.18 -5.87 1.04
N LEU A 94 0.58 -4.70 1.24
CA LEU A 94 1.00 -3.48 0.58
C LEU A 94 1.78 -2.62 1.57
N MET A 95 2.92 -2.11 1.14
CA MET A 95 3.68 -1.10 1.86
C MET A 95 3.72 0.18 1.04
N GLU A 96 3.24 1.27 1.63
CA GLU A 96 3.37 2.61 1.07
C GLU A 96 4.34 3.42 1.91
N ALA A 97 5.22 4.18 1.27
CA ALA A 97 6.16 5.02 1.97
C ALA A 97 6.26 6.41 1.36
N VAL A 98 6.53 7.38 2.22
CA VAL A 98 6.92 8.73 1.85
C VAL A 98 8.35 8.93 2.35
N LEU A 99 9.30 8.91 1.40
CA LEU A 99 10.73 9.00 1.66
C LEU A 99 11.13 10.48 1.72
N THR A 100 11.61 10.93 2.85
CA THR A 100 11.92 12.34 3.11
C THR A 100 13.40 12.61 3.27
N ASP A 101 14.17 11.63 3.68
CA ASP A 101 15.56 11.78 4.04
C ASP A 101 16.45 10.79 3.27
N GLU A 102 17.65 11.25 2.93
CA GLU A 102 18.67 10.44 2.29
C GLU A 102 19.93 10.43 3.15
N VAL A 103 20.38 9.25 3.52
CA VAL A 103 21.65 9.05 4.24
C VAL A 103 22.66 8.41 3.29
N LYS A 104 23.75 9.11 3.02
CA LYS A 104 24.85 8.62 2.18
C LYS A 104 25.98 8.12 3.05
N ASN A 105 26.24 6.82 2.95
CA ASN A 105 27.39 6.19 3.57
C ASN A 105 28.30 5.64 2.48
N SER A 106 29.43 6.32 2.25
CA SER A 106 30.39 5.96 1.20
C SER A 106 29.76 5.83 -0.19
N ASP A 107 29.54 4.61 -0.68
CA ASP A 107 29.00 4.34 -2.01
C ASP A 107 27.53 3.90 -2.00
N VAL A 108 26.90 3.80 -0.82
CA VAL A 108 25.52 3.33 -0.68
C VAL A 108 24.63 4.46 -0.17
N SER A 109 23.56 4.75 -0.93
CA SER A 109 22.51 5.67 -0.53
C SER A 109 21.35 4.90 0.10
N THR A 110 20.96 5.29 1.30
CA THR A 110 19.79 4.76 1.99
C THR A 110 18.75 5.87 2.12
N LEU A 111 17.57 5.62 1.57
CA LEU A 111 16.42 6.52 1.71
C LEU A 111 15.61 6.10 2.93
N THR A 112 15.19 7.08 3.72
CA THR A 112 14.39 6.85 4.92
C THR A 112 13.12 7.69 4.91
N GLY A 113 12.09 7.21 5.60
CA GLY A 113 10.83 7.93 5.66
C GLY A 113 9.77 7.24 6.49
N LYS A 114 8.57 7.80 6.45
CA LYS A 114 7.38 7.18 7.03
C LYS A 114 6.82 6.12 6.09
N ALA A 115 6.36 5.03 6.66
CA ALA A 115 5.72 3.98 5.90
C ALA A 115 4.51 3.39 6.62
N TRP A 116 3.62 2.81 5.84
CA TRP A 116 2.43 2.12 6.29
C TRP A 116 2.37 0.77 5.60
N ILE A 117 2.15 -0.28 6.38
CA ILE A 117 1.86 -1.62 5.87
C ILE A 117 0.40 -1.94 6.13
N GLU A 118 -0.27 -2.53 5.14
CA GLU A 118 -1.66 -2.93 5.23
C GLU A 118 -1.87 -4.29 4.57
N ASN A 119 -2.79 -5.08 5.12
CA ASN A 119 -3.23 -6.29 4.46
C ASN A 119 -4.05 -5.93 3.22
N CYS A 120 -3.89 -6.67 2.17
CA CYS A 120 -4.61 -6.45 0.93
C CYS A 120 -4.93 -7.75 0.20
N VAL A 121 -5.77 -7.63 -0.82
CA VAL A 121 -6.16 -8.71 -1.72
C VAL A 121 -5.78 -8.31 -3.13
N VAL A 122 -5.11 -9.22 -3.85
CA VAL A 122 -4.67 -8.99 -5.23
C VAL A 122 -5.62 -9.69 -6.19
N VAL A 123 -6.19 -8.93 -7.12
CA VAL A 123 -7.17 -9.42 -8.09
C VAL A 123 -6.68 -9.13 -9.50
N PRO A 124 -6.06 -10.09 -10.21
CA PRO A 124 -5.71 -9.94 -11.61
C PRO A 124 -6.96 -9.66 -12.46
N GLN A 125 -6.86 -8.69 -13.38
CA GLN A 125 -7.96 -8.27 -14.23
C GLN A 125 -7.93 -8.97 -15.57
N GLU A 126 -6.77 -9.10 -16.16
CA GLU A 126 -6.52 -9.78 -17.43
C GLU A 126 -5.10 -10.34 -17.47
N TYR A 127 -4.79 -11.08 -18.49
CA TYR A 127 -3.42 -11.47 -18.82
C TYR A 127 -3.25 -11.57 -20.33
N GLY A 128 -2.10 -11.22 -20.81
CA GLY A 128 -1.79 -11.23 -22.22
C GLY A 128 -0.54 -10.45 -22.50
N GLY A 129 -0.31 -10.09 -23.72
CA GLY A 129 0.87 -9.32 -24.06
C GLY A 129 0.91 -8.95 -25.53
N ASP A 130 1.87 -8.14 -25.85
CA ASP A 130 2.22 -7.74 -27.19
C ASP A 130 3.72 -7.94 -27.42
N THR A 131 4.29 -7.23 -28.37
CA THR A 131 5.72 -7.30 -28.69
C THR A 131 6.62 -6.74 -27.58
N THR A 132 6.05 -6.07 -26.56
CA THR A 132 6.79 -5.46 -25.43
C THR A 132 6.91 -6.40 -24.24
N GLY A 133 6.01 -7.38 -24.09
CA GLY A 133 6.07 -8.37 -23.02
C GLY A 133 4.74 -8.97 -22.64
N PHE A 134 4.79 -9.89 -21.69
CA PHE A 134 3.63 -10.51 -21.08
C PHE A 134 3.16 -9.68 -19.89
N GLY A 135 1.94 -9.15 -19.96
CA GLY A 135 1.35 -8.28 -18.94
C GLY A 135 0.26 -9.00 -18.14
N ILE A 136 0.19 -8.67 -16.86
CA ILE A 136 -0.88 -9.12 -15.95
C ILE A 136 -1.30 -7.91 -15.12
N PRO A 137 -2.14 -7.00 -15.64
CA PRO A 137 -2.70 -5.92 -14.84
C PRO A 137 -3.58 -6.47 -13.71
N PHE A 138 -3.52 -5.82 -12.55
CA PHE A 138 -4.24 -6.26 -11.37
C PHE A 138 -4.68 -5.09 -10.50
N ASN A 139 -5.75 -5.31 -9.74
CA ASN A 139 -6.21 -4.39 -8.70
C ASN A 139 -5.82 -4.93 -7.32
N ILE A 140 -5.56 -4.01 -6.41
CA ILE A 140 -5.24 -4.28 -5.02
C ILE A 140 -6.32 -3.61 -4.17
N HIS A 141 -7.07 -4.41 -3.42
CA HIS A 141 -8.07 -3.93 -2.48
C HIS A 141 -7.55 -4.04 -1.06
N MET A 142 -7.63 -2.96 -0.28
CA MET A 142 -7.16 -2.95 1.10
C MET A 142 -8.11 -3.74 1.98
N ASN A 143 -7.55 -4.58 2.86
CA ASN A 143 -8.28 -5.46 3.76
C ASN A 143 -7.97 -5.16 5.25
N GLY A 144 -7.58 -3.93 5.54
CA GLY A 144 -7.36 -3.44 6.90
C GLY A 144 -6.05 -3.91 7.54
N GLY A 145 -5.97 -3.72 8.87
CA GLY A 145 -4.74 -4.03 9.60
C GLY A 145 -3.59 -3.06 9.32
N ARG A 146 -3.91 -1.81 8.92
CA ARG A 146 -2.92 -0.78 8.62
C ARG A 146 -2.08 -0.44 9.83
N LYS A 147 -0.76 -0.50 9.67
CA LYS A 147 0.23 -0.19 10.69
C LYS A 147 1.16 0.90 10.19
N GLU A 148 1.39 1.90 11.03
CA GLU A 148 2.35 2.97 10.77
C GLU A 148 3.72 2.61 11.34
N GLY A 149 4.78 3.03 10.64
CA GLY A 149 6.15 2.85 11.05
C GLY A 149 7.11 3.70 10.24
N THR A 150 8.35 3.28 10.24
CA THR A 150 9.42 3.87 9.45
C THR A 150 9.98 2.84 8.48
N VAL A 151 10.51 3.31 7.38
CA VAL A 151 11.18 2.47 6.40
C VAL A 151 12.57 3.01 6.09
N SER A 152 13.50 2.10 5.91
CA SER A 152 14.79 2.37 5.27
C SER A 152 14.87 1.57 3.98
N VAL A 153 15.25 2.23 2.89
CA VAL A 153 15.34 1.63 1.55
C VAL A 153 16.78 1.70 1.09
N THR A 154 17.39 0.55 0.91
CA THR A 154 18.74 0.40 0.38
C THR A 154 18.67 -0.46 -0.88
N GLU A 155 19.21 0.04 -2.00
CA GLU A 155 19.17 -0.67 -3.29
C GLU A 155 17.76 -1.12 -3.71
N ARG A 156 16.74 -0.29 -3.43
CA ARG A 156 15.31 -0.54 -3.67
C ARG A 156 14.68 -1.63 -2.79
N VAL A 157 15.42 -2.20 -1.85
CA VAL A 157 14.90 -3.15 -0.87
C VAL A 157 14.47 -2.39 0.38
N PRO A 158 13.19 -2.43 0.75
CA PRO A 158 12.69 -1.75 1.94
C PRO A 158 12.87 -2.63 3.19
N THR A 159 13.22 -1.99 4.29
CA THR A 159 13.18 -2.59 5.63
C THR A 159 12.22 -1.76 6.48
N PHE A 160 11.12 -2.36 6.88
CA PHE A 160 10.09 -1.72 7.70
C PHE A 160 10.36 -1.94 9.19
N THR A 161 10.18 -0.87 9.96
CA THR A 161 10.20 -0.92 11.42
C THR A 161 8.89 -0.36 11.93
N GLU A 162 8.10 -1.20 12.60
CA GLU A 162 6.81 -0.81 13.19
C GLU A 162 7.02 0.27 14.24
N GLY A 163 6.25 1.34 14.16
CA GLY A 163 6.24 2.41 15.16
C GLY A 163 5.66 1.89 16.47
N THR A 164 6.34 2.18 17.58
CA THR A 164 5.81 1.87 18.91
C THR A 164 4.62 2.81 19.16
N THR A 165 3.42 2.28 19.16
CA THR A 165 2.24 3.03 19.63
C THR A 165 2.45 3.24 21.14
N GLN A 166 2.86 4.43 21.56
CA GLN A 166 2.77 4.82 22.96
C GLN A 166 1.29 4.79 23.32
N GLY A 167 0.87 3.73 23.98
CA GLY A 167 -0.43 3.70 24.63
C GLY A 167 -0.50 4.86 25.59
N SER A 168 -1.39 5.81 25.32
CA SER A 168 -1.81 6.81 26.28
C SER A 168 -2.44 6.05 27.45
N SER A 169 -1.64 5.74 28.45
CA SER A 169 -2.14 5.32 29.76
C SER A 169 -2.83 6.52 30.37
N GLY A 170 -4.15 6.60 30.22
CA GLY A 170 -4.98 7.50 30.98
C GLY A 170 -4.77 7.21 32.47
N ALA A 171 -4.10 8.13 33.14
CA ALA A 171 -3.99 8.14 34.59
C ALA A 171 -5.39 8.30 35.17
N GLY A 172 -5.95 7.21 35.70
CA GLY A 172 -7.11 7.24 36.57
C GLY A 172 -6.76 7.96 37.86
N GLY A 173 -7.19 9.20 38.00
CA GLY A 173 -7.15 9.91 39.25
C GLY A 173 -8.14 9.29 40.22
N SER A 174 -7.67 8.58 41.24
CA SER A 174 -8.43 8.26 42.44
C SER A 174 -8.60 9.53 43.26
N GLY A 175 -9.83 10.02 43.35
CA GLY A 175 -10.23 11.02 44.33
C GLY A 175 -10.96 10.31 45.46
N THR A 176 -10.33 10.21 46.60
CA THR A 176 -10.95 9.91 47.90
C THR A 176 -11.59 11.17 48.45
N GLU A 177 -12.77 11.02 48.93
CA GLU A 177 -13.58 11.63 50.01
C GLU A 177 -14.99 11.94 49.54
#